data_d6582314525695f1e17c0f24a79f8d05
#
_entry.id   d6582314525695f1e17c0f24a79f8d05
#
_cell.length_a   1.000
_cell.length_b   1.000
_cell.length_c   1.000
_cell.angle_alpha   90.00
_cell.angle_beta   90.00
_cell.angle_gamma   90.00
#
_symmetry.space_group_name_H-M   'P 1'
#
loop_
_entity.id
_entity.type
_entity.pdbx_description
1 polymer ?
#
loop_
_entity_poly.entity_id
_entity_poly.type
_entity_poly.pdbx_seq_one_letter_code
_entity_poly.pdbx_strand_id
1 'polypeptide(L)'
;MSETFNLVVVSAGTSDPSSTRLLADRTAQRVTALAEERGHALRTRVIDLRELATDITTALTSQLVTPKLQQAIDALGAADGLIVAAPVYKAGPSGLFTSFFHVLDNDLLIGKPTVLAATAGTARHALVVDDQMRALFAYLRTLPVPTSLFAAPEDWGDGGLAKRIDRAAFSGTMRKKVSQSLFREDT
;
A
#
# COMPACT_ATOMS: atom_id res chain seq x y z
N MET A 1 -12.24 -3.04 -25.63
CA MET A 1 -11.80 -3.95 -24.55
C MET A 1 -11.52 -3.10 -23.33
N SER A 2 -12.14 -3.39 -22.18
CA SER A 2 -11.85 -2.64 -20.95
C SER A 2 -10.41 -2.96 -20.50
N GLU A 3 -9.63 -1.92 -20.27
CA GLU A 3 -8.26 -2.07 -19.75
C GLU A 3 -8.32 -2.63 -18.32
N THR A 4 -7.57 -3.69 -18.04
CA THR A 4 -7.50 -4.30 -16.71
C THR A 4 -6.29 -3.76 -15.98
N PHE A 5 -6.49 -3.21 -14.78
CA PHE A 5 -5.44 -2.64 -13.94
C PHE A 5 -5.04 -3.58 -12.79
N ASN A 6 -3.77 -3.58 -12.44
CA ASN A 6 -3.23 -4.38 -11.35
C ASN A 6 -3.09 -3.53 -10.08
N LEU A 7 -3.89 -3.85 -9.06
CA LEU A 7 -3.78 -3.29 -7.73
C LEU A 7 -3.01 -4.25 -6.84
N VAL A 8 -1.91 -3.80 -6.25
CA VAL A 8 -1.17 -4.60 -5.27
C VAL A 8 -1.40 -4.04 -3.87
N VAL A 9 -1.78 -4.92 -2.96
CA VAL A 9 -1.99 -4.63 -1.54
C VAL A 9 -0.87 -5.25 -0.74
N VAL A 10 -0.09 -4.45 -0.03
CA VAL A 10 0.96 -4.92 0.88
C VAL A 10 0.48 -4.77 2.31
N SER A 11 0.44 -5.85 3.07
CA SER A 11 0.06 -5.84 4.49
C SER A 11 1.19 -6.39 5.36
N ALA A 12 1.59 -5.60 6.36
CA ALA A 12 2.57 -5.99 7.36
C ALA A 12 1.94 -6.41 8.70
N GLY A 13 0.64 -6.70 8.72
CA GLY A 13 -0.04 -7.20 9.92
C GLY A 13 0.49 -8.57 10.32
N THR A 14 0.79 -8.75 11.61
CA THR A 14 1.39 -9.99 12.14
C THR A 14 0.41 -10.84 12.96
N SER A 15 -0.71 -10.27 13.40
CA SER A 15 -1.76 -10.97 14.16
C SER A 15 -2.75 -11.70 13.23
N ASP A 16 -3.49 -12.63 13.81
CA ASP A 16 -4.61 -13.33 13.18
C ASP A 16 -5.79 -13.36 14.17
N PRO A 17 -6.90 -12.66 13.88
CA PRO A 17 -7.10 -11.72 12.76
C PRO A 17 -6.24 -10.46 12.85
N SER A 18 -5.94 -9.86 11.68
CA SER A 18 -5.14 -8.65 11.59
C SER A 18 -6.00 -7.43 11.24
N SER A 19 -6.03 -6.43 12.13
CA SER A 19 -6.70 -5.15 11.86
C SER A 19 -6.02 -4.38 10.71
N THR A 20 -4.70 -4.48 10.58
CA THR A 20 -3.94 -3.90 9.46
C THR A 20 -4.40 -4.48 8.13
N ARG A 21 -4.54 -5.83 8.07
CA ARG A 21 -5.03 -6.49 6.88
C ARG A 21 -6.48 -6.12 6.58
N LEU A 22 -7.34 -6.05 7.60
CA LEU A 22 -8.72 -5.63 7.45
C LEU A 22 -8.85 -4.21 6.87
N LEU A 23 -8.02 -3.25 7.34
CA LEU A 23 -7.98 -1.89 6.80
C LEU A 23 -7.59 -1.89 5.33
N ALA A 24 -6.55 -2.65 4.98
CA ALA A 24 -6.08 -2.77 3.60
C ALA A 24 -7.15 -3.39 2.68
N ASP A 25 -7.81 -4.46 3.12
CA ASP A 25 -8.86 -5.15 2.35
C ASP A 25 -10.08 -4.25 2.13
N ARG A 26 -10.57 -3.52 3.16
CA ARG A 26 -11.66 -2.55 3.01
C ARG A 26 -11.31 -1.44 2.02
N THR A 27 -10.06 -0.98 2.07
CA THR A 27 -9.58 0.04 1.13
C THR A 27 -9.53 -0.51 -0.29
N ALA A 28 -9.03 -1.73 -0.49
CA ALA A 28 -8.97 -2.38 -1.80
C ALA A 28 -10.37 -2.61 -2.38
N GLN A 29 -11.32 -3.08 -1.58
CA GLN A 29 -12.72 -3.24 -1.99
C GLN A 29 -13.31 -1.94 -2.48
N ARG A 30 -13.06 -0.82 -1.78
CA ARG A 30 -13.57 0.48 -2.20
C ARG A 30 -12.91 1.01 -3.47
N VAL A 31 -11.59 0.83 -3.63
CA VAL A 31 -10.88 1.18 -4.87
C VAL A 31 -11.44 0.37 -6.04
N THR A 32 -11.69 -0.93 -5.87
CA THR A 32 -12.27 -1.79 -6.89
C THR A 32 -13.66 -1.32 -7.30
N ALA A 33 -14.55 -1.07 -6.34
CA ALA A 33 -15.89 -0.57 -6.63
C ALA A 33 -15.87 0.76 -7.41
N LEU A 34 -15.01 1.70 -7.01
CA LEU A 34 -14.85 2.97 -7.72
C LEU A 34 -14.27 2.82 -9.14
N ALA A 35 -13.41 1.83 -9.37
CA ALA A 35 -12.89 1.53 -10.69
C ALA A 35 -13.98 0.94 -11.59
N GLU A 36 -14.77 0.00 -11.07
CA GLU A 36 -15.91 -0.61 -11.78
C GLU A 36 -16.97 0.42 -12.15
N GLU A 37 -17.33 1.34 -11.23
CA GLU A 37 -18.23 2.47 -11.49
C GLU A 37 -17.76 3.34 -12.68
N ARG A 38 -16.47 3.29 -13.01
CA ARG A 38 -15.85 4.01 -14.13
C ARG A 38 -15.58 3.15 -15.36
N GLY A 39 -16.04 1.91 -15.35
CA GLY A 39 -15.90 0.97 -16.47
C GLY A 39 -14.51 0.33 -16.57
N HIS A 40 -13.72 0.34 -15.49
CA HIS A 40 -12.41 -0.30 -15.43
C HIS A 40 -12.45 -1.59 -14.63
N ALA A 41 -11.75 -2.63 -15.11
CA ALA A 41 -11.54 -3.85 -14.34
C ALA A 41 -10.28 -3.76 -13.50
N LEU A 42 -10.33 -4.20 -12.24
CA LEU A 42 -9.16 -4.34 -11.37
C LEU A 42 -8.85 -5.80 -11.08
N ARG A 43 -7.57 -6.15 -11.17
CA ARG A 43 -7.03 -7.39 -10.61
C ARG A 43 -6.28 -7.03 -9.33
N THR A 44 -6.79 -7.49 -8.19
CA THR A 44 -6.15 -7.25 -6.89
C THR A 44 -5.27 -8.43 -6.50
N ARG A 45 -4.02 -8.16 -6.14
CA ARG A 45 -3.09 -9.13 -5.55
C ARG A 45 -2.68 -8.66 -4.16
N VAL A 46 -2.74 -9.55 -3.18
CA VAL A 46 -2.31 -9.26 -1.81
C VAL A 46 -0.95 -9.90 -1.56
N ILE A 47 -0.04 -9.13 -0.95
CA ILE A 47 1.25 -9.56 -0.43
C ILE A 47 1.18 -9.44 1.09
N ASP A 48 1.10 -10.57 1.77
CA ASP A 48 1.17 -10.63 3.24
C ASP A 48 2.65 -10.79 3.65
N LEU A 49 3.22 -9.74 4.22
CA LEU A 49 4.65 -9.72 4.57
C LEU A 49 5.00 -10.71 5.68
N ARG A 50 4.03 -11.13 6.50
CA ARG A 50 4.23 -12.15 7.51
C ARG A 50 4.71 -13.47 6.89
N GLU A 51 4.18 -13.80 5.71
CA GLU A 51 4.55 -15.00 4.98
C GLU A 51 5.92 -14.91 4.30
N LEU A 52 6.48 -13.72 4.19
CA LEU A 52 7.77 -13.41 3.57
C LEU A 52 8.85 -13.02 4.60
N ALA A 53 8.55 -13.08 5.90
CA ALA A 53 9.43 -12.53 6.94
C ALA A 53 10.85 -13.12 6.89
N THR A 54 10.97 -14.43 6.72
CA THR A 54 12.28 -15.10 6.58
C THR A 54 12.99 -14.71 5.29
N ASP A 55 12.25 -14.63 4.17
CA ASP A 55 12.80 -14.26 2.87
C ASP A 55 13.33 -12.82 2.88
N ILE A 56 12.58 -11.90 3.51
CA ILE A 56 12.97 -10.50 3.68
C ILE A 56 14.24 -10.40 4.53
N THR A 57 14.29 -11.11 5.65
CA THR A 57 15.48 -11.12 6.53
C THR A 57 16.71 -11.69 5.81
N THR A 58 16.53 -12.74 5.03
CA THR A 58 17.60 -13.32 4.21
C THR A 58 18.11 -12.30 3.19
N ALA A 59 17.21 -11.62 2.48
CA ALA A 59 17.61 -10.60 1.51
C ALA A 59 18.37 -9.42 2.15
N LEU A 60 17.92 -8.96 3.34
CA LEU A 60 18.60 -7.89 4.09
C LEU A 60 20.01 -8.23 4.52
N THR A 61 20.25 -9.49 4.90
CA THR A 61 21.51 -9.89 5.53
C THR A 61 22.51 -10.52 4.56
N SER A 62 22.03 -11.16 3.49
CA SER A 62 22.87 -11.89 2.53
C SER A 62 22.75 -11.40 1.09
N GLN A 63 21.84 -10.44 0.83
CA GLN A 63 21.51 -9.96 -0.51
C GLN A 63 20.94 -11.05 -1.45
N LEU A 64 20.52 -12.20 -0.89
CA LEU A 64 19.91 -13.28 -1.64
C LEU A 64 18.39 -13.07 -1.69
N VAL A 65 17.86 -12.93 -2.88
CA VAL A 65 16.41 -12.85 -3.12
C VAL A 65 15.89 -14.25 -3.45
N THR A 66 15.01 -14.77 -2.61
CA THR A 66 14.37 -16.06 -2.84
C THR A 66 13.34 -15.97 -3.96
N PRO A 67 12.99 -17.08 -4.63
CA PRO A 67 11.94 -17.08 -5.66
C PRO A 67 10.59 -16.55 -5.15
N LYS A 68 10.26 -16.81 -3.88
CA LYS A 68 9.00 -16.32 -3.26
C LYS A 68 9.02 -14.80 -3.09
N LEU A 69 10.13 -14.24 -2.62
CA LEU A 69 10.31 -12.80 -2.51
C LEU A 69 10.34 -12.13 -3.89
N GLN A 70 11.01 -12.74 -4.86
CA GLN A 70 11.07 -12.24 -6.24
C GLN A 70 9.66 -12.12 -6.85
N GLN A 71 8.79 -13.11 -6.66
CA GLN A 71 7.41 -13.04 -7.13
C GLN A 71 6.62 -11.86 -6.53
N ALA A 72 6.91 -11.49 -5.27
CA ALA A 72 6.30 -10.31 -4.65
C ALA A 72 6.87 -9.01 -5.25
N ILE A 73 8.17 -8.95 -5.50
CA ILE A 73 8.84 -7.82 -6.15
C ILE A 73 8.31 -7.63 -7.57
N ASP A 74 8.20 -8.71 -8.35
CA ASP A 74 7.66 -8.67 -9.73
C ASP A 74 6.23 -8.16 -9.76
N ALA A 75 5.41 -8.58 -8.78
CA ALA A 75 4.04 -8.09 -8.65
C ALA A 75 3.98 -6.59 -8.37
N LEU A 76 4.88 -6.07 -7.52
CA LEU A 76 5.00 -4.64 -7.26
C LEU A 76 5.45 -3.88 -8.51
N GLY A 77 6.42 -4.42 -9.26
CA GLY A 77 6.88 -3.85 -10.52
C GLY A 77 5.75 -3.74 -11.56
N ALA A 78 4.89 -4.76 -11.65
CA ALA A 78 3.76 -4.80 -12.57
C ALA A 78 2.50 -4.05 -12.06
N ALA A 79 2.52 -3.51 -10.86
CA ALA A 79 1.36 -2.83 -10.27
C ALA A 79 1.10 -1.48 -10.94
N ASP A 80 -0.17 -1.19 -11.14
CA ASP A 80 -0.67 0.11 -11.58
C ASP A 80 -1.01 1.04 -10.42
N GLY A 81 -1.17 0.49 -9.23
CA GLY A 81 -1.43 1.21 -7.98
C GLY A 81 -1.17 0.33 -6.77
N LEU A 82 -0.91 0.97 -5.65
CA LEU A 82 -0.53 0.32 -4.41
C LEU A 82 -1.44 0.73 -3.25
N ILE A 83 -1.73 -0.22 -2.38
CA ILE A 83 -2.20 0.03 -1.03
C ILE A 83 -1.17 -0.59 -0.10
N VAL A 84 -0.59 0.18 0.81
CA VAL A 84 0.41 -0.31 1.74
C VAL A 84 -0.04 -0.05 3.16
N ALA A 85 -0.05 -1.09 3.99
CA ALA A 85 -0.58 -1.04 5.34
C ALA A 85 0.39 -1.65 6.36
N ALA A 86 0.66 -0.90 7.42
CA ALA A 86 1.56 -1.29 8.50
C ALA A 86 0.90 -1.16 9.88
N PRO A 87 1.14 -2.08 10.81
CA PRO A 87 0.88 -1.81 12.21
C PRO A 87 1.97 -0.87 12.76
N VAL A 88 1.58 0.00 13.69
CA VAL A 88 2.52 0.88 14.37
C VAL A 88 2.99 0.20 15.66
N TYR A 89 4.30 0.01 15.77
CA TYR A 89 4.96 -0.49 16.96
C TYR A 89 6.03 0.51 17.43
N LYS A 90 6.02 0.84 18.74
CA LYS A 90 7.03 1.75 19.31
C LYS A 90 7.20 3.06 18.53
N ALA A 91 6.04 3.69 18.18
CA ALA A 91 5.97 4.97 17.47
C ALA A 91 6.52 4.97 16.03
N GLY A 92 6.63 3.82 15.39
CA GLY A 92 7.02 3.68 13.98
C GLY A 92 6.25 2.57 13.27
N PRO A 93 6.27 2.53 11.95
CA PRO A 93 5.75 1.38 11.21
C PRO A 93 6.56 0.13 11.60
N SER A 94 5.93 -1.05 11.54
CA SER A 94 6.59 -2.29 11.95
C SER A 94 7.91 -2.49 11.21
N GLY A 95 8.92 -3.08 11.89
CA GLY A 95 10.20 -3.39 11.28
C GLY A 95 10.07 -4.27 10.03
N LEU A 96 9.13 -5.21 10.03
CA LEU A 96 8.86 -6.05 8.86
C LEU A 96 8.44 -5.22 7.63
N PHE A 97 7.59 -4.20 7.83
CA PHE A 97 7.18 -3.29 6.78
C PHE A 97 8.39 -2.53 6.21
N THR A 98 9.15 -1.88 7.06
CA THR A 98 10.30 -1.08 6.66
C THR A 98 11.35 -1.95 5.97
N SER A 99 11.66 -3.12 6.53
CA SER A 99 12.61 -4.08 5.98
C SER A 99 12.25 -4.54 4.57
N PHE A 100 10.97 -4.78 4.29
CA PHE A 100 10.54 -5.17 2.96
C PHE A 100 10.83 -4.08 1.92
N PHE A 101 10.51 -2.82 2.23
CA PHE A 101 10.78 -1.72 1.29
C PHE A 101 12.26 -1.38 1.16
N HIS A 102 13.10 -1.74 2.16
CA HIS A 102 14.55 -1.55 2.09
C HIS A 102 15.26 -2.54 1.15
N VAL A 103 14.66 -3.70 0.84
CA VAL A 103 15.25 -4.67 -0.10
C VAL A 103 14.84 -4.44 -1.56
N LEU A 104 13.95 -3.48 -1.81
CA LEU A 104 13.49 -3.17 -3.16
C LEU A 104 14.49 -2.27 -3.90
N ASP A 105 14.53 -2.42 -5.22
CA ASP A 105 15.20 -1.45 -6.08
C ASP A 105 14.54 -0.07 -5.94
N ASN A 106 15.35 0.99 -5.88
CA ASN A 106 14.89 2.36 -5.66
C ASN A 106 13.94 2.87 -6.76
N ASP A 107 14.04 2.31 -7.96
CA ASP A 107 13.29 2.76 -9.13
C ASP A 107 12.02 1.93 -9.39
N LEU A 108 11.83 0.85 -8.64
CA LEU A 108 10.73 -0.11 -8.85
C LEU A 108 9.34 0.53 -8.75
N LEU A 109 9.17 1.52 -7.88
CA LEU A 109 7.87 2.10 -7.53
C LEU A 109 7.62 3.50 -8.09
N ILE A 110 8.51 4.01 -8.93
CA ILE A 110 8.41 5.37 -9.50
C ILE A 110 7.03 5.60 -10.11
N GLY A 111 6.42 6.73 -9.73
CA GLY A 111 5.16 7.22 -10.31
C GLY A 111 3.92 6.41 -9.95
N LYS A 112 4.02 5.35 -9.13
CA LYS A 112 2.87 4.53 -8.78
C LYS A 112 1.96 5.24 -7.75
N PRO A 113 0.66 5.43 -8.05
CA PRO A 113 -0.32 5.90 -7.07
C PRO A 113 -0.34 4.98 -5.85
N THR A 114 -0.20 5.54 -4.65
CA THR A 114 -0.06 4.75 -3.43
C THR A 114 -0.94 5.27 -2.31
N VAL A 115 -1.80 4.41 -1.77
CA VAL A 115 -2.55 4.67 -0.53
C VAL A 115 -1.72 4.19 0.65
N LEU A 116 -1.46 5.08 1.60
CA LEU A 116 -0.75 4.78 2.85
C LEU A 116 -1.74 4.52 3.97
N ALA A 117 -1.58 3.42 4.68
CA ALA A 117 -2.46 3.02 5.77
C ALA A 117 -1.67 2.51 6.98
N ALA A 118 -2.13 2.83 8.18
CA ALA A 118 -1.58 2.26 9.39
C ALA A 118 -2.67 1.94 10.42
N THR A 119 -2.37 1.00 11.31
CA THR A 119 -3.20 0.68 12.47
C THR A 119 -2.36 0.72 13.75
N ALA A 120 -2.95 1.12 14.84
CA ALA A 120 -2.31 1.10 16.16
C ALA A 120 -3.33 0.82 17.27
N GLY A 121 -2.85 0.50 18.44
CA GLY A 121 -3.69 0.32 19.64
C GLY A 121 -4.20 1.65 20.24
N THR A 122 -3.82 2.80 19.70
CA THR A 122 -4.21 4.13 20.20
C THR A 122 -4.07 5.19 19.10
N ALA A 123 -4.97 6.18 19.11
CA ALA A 123 -4.95 7.31 18.17
C ALA A 123 -3.69 8.21 18.28
N ARG A 124 -2.90 8.09 19.34
CA ARG A 124 -1.65 8.86 19.53
C ARG A 124 -0.63 8.68 18.41
N HIS A 125 -0.74 7.60 17.66
CA HIS A 125 0.19 7.25 16.57
C HIS A 125 -0.30 7.65 15.17
N ALA A 126 -1.38 8.43 15.07
CA ALA A 126 -1.98 8.77 13.78
C ALA A 126 -1.01 9.47 12.82
N LEU A 127 -0.09 10.28 13.33
CA LEU A 127 0.88 11.01 12.50
C LEU A 127 2.00 10.13 11.91
N VAL A 128 2.18 8.89 12.37
CA VAL A 128 3.22 7.98 11.84
C VAL A 128 3.08 7.79 10.32
N VAL A 129 1.86 7.80 9.80
CA VAL A 129 1.63 7.65 8.36
C VAL A 129 2.25 8.83 7.60
N ASP A 130 2.02 10.06 8.05
CA ASP A 130 2.51 11.25 7.36
C ASP A 130 3.99 11.54 7.67
N ASP A 131 4.44 11.31 8.90
CA ASP A 131 5.81 11.61 9.31
C ASP A 131 6.83 10.58 8.80
N GLN A 132 6.49 9.30 8.81
CA GLN A 132 7.46 8.23 8.51
C GLN A 132 7.14 7.48 7.22
N MET A 133 5.89 7.00 7.06
CA MET A 133 5.56 6.23 5.86
C MET A 133 5.58 7.12 4.61
N ARG A 134 5.02 8.32 4.68
CA ARG A 134 5.02 9.24 3.52
C ARG A 134 6.43 9.63 3.10
N ALA A 135 7.36 9.83 4.04
CA ALA A 135 8.75 10.11 3.74
C ALA A 135 9.44 8.95 2.99
N LEU A 136 9.21 7.71 3.42
CA LEU A 136 9.72 6.52 2.73
C LEU A 136 9.18 6.42 1.30
N PHE A 137 7.88 6.61 1.09
CA PHE A 137 7.26 6.50 -0.23
C PHE A 137 7.57 7.70 -1.13
N ALA A 138 7.89 8.86 -0.56
CA ALA A 138 8.46 9.98 -1.30
C ALA A 138 9.89 9.67 -1.78
N TYR A 139 10.72 9.05 -0.95
CA TYR A 139 12.05 8.57 -1.35
C TYR A 139 11.96 7.56 -2.50
N LEU A 140 11.02 6.62 -2.43
CA LEU A 140 10.75 5.64 -3.49
C LEU A 140 10.03 6.25 -4.73
N ARG A 141 9.88 7.56 -4.75
CA ARG A 141 9.29 8.35 -5.86
C ARG A 141 7.90 7.87 -6.31
N THR A 142 7.11 7.33 -5.38
CA THR A 142 5.70 7.01 -5.61
C THR A 142 4.85 8.29 -5.67
N LEU A 143 3.56 8.15 -5.93
CA LEU A 143 2.57 9.22 -5.84
C LEU A 143 1.61 8.95 -4.67
N PRO A 144 2.00 9.21 -3.41
CA PRO A 144 1.12 9.00 -2.29
C PRO A 144 -0.13 9.87 -2.40
N VAL A 145 -1.30 9.27 -2.17
CA VAL A 145 -2.55 10.06 -2.15
C VAL A 145 -2.55 11.03 -0.95
N PRO A 146 -3.24 12.18 -1.06
CA PRO A 146 -3.25 13.17 0.02
C PRO A 146 -3.85 12.64 1.33
N THR A 147 -4.86 11.76 1.26
CA THR A 147 -5.52 11.21 2.44
C THR A 147 -4.77 10.00 2.96
N SER A 148 -4.11 10.14 4.11
CA SER A 148 -3.55 9.04 4.86
C SER A 148 -4.62 8.31 5.64
N LEU A 149 -4.55 6.98 5.69
CA LEU A 149 -5.47 6.15 6.45
C LEU A 149 -4.82 5.72 7.77
N PHE A 150 -5.54 5.96 8.85
CA PHE A 150 -5.16 5.47 10.16
C PHE A 150 -6.40 4.92 10.87
N ALA A 151 -6.26 3.79 11.54
CA ALA A 151 -7.30 3.22 12.37
C ALA A 151 -6.76 2.75 13.72
N ALA A 152 -7.34 3.29 14.78
CA ALA A 152 -7.24 2.81 16.15
C ALA A 152 -8.52 2.03 16.52
N PRO A 153 -8.59 1.33 17.67
CA PRO A 153 -9.75 0.54 18.05
C PRO A 153 -11.08 1.31 17.98
N GLU A 154 -11.10 2.57 18.38
CA GLU A 154 -12.26 3.44 18.38
C GLU A 154 -12.79 3.79 16.98
N ASP A 155 -11.94 3.76 15.95
CA ASP A 155 -12.32 4.12 14.59
C ASP A 155 -13.20 3.09 13.88
N TRP A 156 -13.19 1.84 14.33
CA TRP A 156 -13.87 0.75 13.64
C TRP A 156 -15.40 0.78 13.76
N GLY A 157 -15.92 1.48 14.75
CA GLY A 157 -17.35 1.59 15.03
C GLY A 157 -18.02 2.85 14.49
N ASP A 158 -17.26 3.83 14.01
CA ASP A 158 -17.79 5.08 13.50
C ASP A 158 -17.73 5.16 11.96
N GLY A 159 -18.63 5.95 11.36
CA GLY A 159 -18.63 6.19 9.91
C GLY A 159 -17.45 7.05 9.41
N GLY A 160 -16.59 7.55 10.30
CA GLY A 160 -15.47 8.41 9.97
C GLY A 160 -14.38 7.70 9.20
N LEU A 161 -14.06 6.47 9.59
CA LEU A 161 -13.09 5.63 8.88
C LEU A 161 -13.56 5.33 7.45
N ALA A 162 -14.83 4.98 7.26
CA ALA A 162 -15.40 4.73 5.93
C ALA A 162 -15.26 5.94 5.01
N LYS A 163 -15.57 7.16 5.51
CA LYS A 163 -15.41 8.41 4.76
C LYS A 163 -13.94 8.70 4.40
N ARG A 164 -13.00 8.37 5.29
CA ARG A 164 -11.56 8.51 4.99
C ARG A 164 -11.13 7.52 3.90
N ILE A 165 -11.59 6.27 3.98
CA ILE A 165 -11.35 5.24 2.95
C ILE A 165 -11.91 5.71 1.60
N ASP A 166 -13.12 6.24 1.54
CA ASP A 166 -13.72 6.77 0.32
C ASP A 166 -12.86 7.86 -0.31
N ARG A 167 -12.39 8.83 0.48
CA ARG A 167 -11.52 9.91 -0.01
C ARG A 167 -10.16 9.40 -0.53
N ALA A 168 -9.54 8.48 0.19
CA ALA A 168 -8.26 7.90 -0.22
C ALA A 168 -8.41 7.07 -1.51
N ALA A 169 -9.44 6.25 -1.60
CA ALA A 169 -9.74 5.42 -2.76
C ALA A 169 -10.07 6.28 -4.00
N PHE A 170 -10.87 7.33 -3.84
CA PHE A 170 -11.19 8.27 -4.92
C PHE A 170 -9.93 8.96 -5.45
N SER A 171 -9.06 9.47 -4.57
CA SER A 171 -7.81 10.12 -4.96
C SER A 171 -6.85 9.16 -5.68
N GLY A 172 -6.78 7.90 -5.24
CA GLY A 172 -5.96 6.87 -5.87
C GLY A 172 -6.43 6.53 -7.29
N THR A 173 -7.74 6.45 -7.49
CA THR A 173 -8.34 6.14 -8.80
C THR A 173 -8.18 7.29 -9.81
N MET A 174 -8.19 8.54 -9.35
CA MET A 174 -8.05 9.71 -10.23
C MET A 174 -6.63 9.96 -10.70
N ARG A 175 -5.60 9.64 -9.88
CA ARG A 175 -4.20 9.95 -10.20
C ARG A 175 -3.65 9.17 -11.39
N LYS A 176 -4.18 8.01 -11.70
CA LYS A 176 -3.73 7.25 -12.88
C LYS A 176 -4.03 7.97 -14.20
N LYS A 177 -5.16 8.67 -14.33
CA LYS A 177 -5.44 9.51 -15.51
C LYS A 177 -4.39 10.61 -15.71
N VAL A 178 -3.96 11.25 -14.63
CA VAL A 178 -2.95 12.31 -14.66
C VAL A 178 -1.56 11.75 -14.98
N SER A 179 -1.17 10.62 -14.39
CA SER A 179 0.11 9.98 -14.68
C SER A 179 0.23 9.56 -16.14
N GLN A 180 -0.80 8.94 -16.70
CA GLN A 180 -0.78 8.52 -18.12
C GLN A 180 -0.77 9.69 -19.11
N SER A 181 -1.37 10.84 -18.74
CA SER A 181 -1.35 12.04 -19.60
C SER A 181 -0.04 12.82 -19.54
N LEU A 182 0.69 12.75 -18.42
CA LEU A 182 1.94 13.48 -18.21
C LEU A 182 3.17 12.72 -18.75
N PHE A 183 3.08 11.39 -18.90
CA PHE A 183 4.20 10.55 -19.34
C PHE A 183 3.94 9.84 -20.67
N ARG A 184 2.89 10.18 -21.42
CA ARG A 184 2.85 9.89 -22.85
C ARG A 184 3.76 10.89 -23.54
N GLU A 185 5.02 10.54 -23.67
CA GLU A 185 5.86 11.14 -24.68
C GLU A 185 5.27 10.70 -26.04
N ASP A 186 4.97 11.69 -26.87
CA ASP A 186 4.60 11.48 -28.26
C ASP A 186 5.76 10.75 -28.96
N THR A 187 5.55 9.48 -29.29
CA THR A 187 6.35 8.75 -30.28
C THR A 187 5.67 8.78 -31.61
#